data_ca323c29d321fe38e44b9e3146d7f234
#
_entry.id   ca323c29d321fe38e44b9e3146d7f234
#
_cell.length_a   1.000
_cell.length_b   1.000
_cell.length_c   1.000
_cell.angle_alpha   90.00
_cell.angle_beta   90.00
_cell.angle_gamma   90.00
#
_symmetry.space_group_name_H-M   'P 1'
#
loop_
_entity.id
_entity.type
_entity.pdbx_description
1 polymer ?
#
loop_
_entity_poly.entity_id
_entity_poly.type
_entity_poly.pdbx_seq_one_letter_code
_entity_poly.pdbx_strand_id
1 'polypeptide(L)'
;MKSALKKDTVREIGHSLGRFLSIFLIVLLGCGFFSGIKATMPDMIDTAEKYFSDNRLMDIKLMSSIGVKSEDVEAVKKADDVQGVMAGYSKDVFYYHENQNLVLKFMSFNNVVDENSPNNLDKPVLLEGRLPEKKGECAVEVKMSSPNTFKLGGEIKINEPDSSKNITDTLATDTYRIVGIVASPLYIGYERDATTVGNGTVVSNVFVPESEFVCDYYTELYVKFKGTDELDPFSDEYKQAVKDKSVQAVEFFEDSVNARFEKLSSDAQDSIDVAQEKVDILKQALACDENQLTELLATAQKSVEEAQEAYDKAEQSGSSAKYLARSQLLKAQQLEEVAGKLLEDKKTGSTAAFDEYNGQLAAAEDEIAGAKKELEAVKTPAFYQYDRFEASSDYSSFYGDAQKVDSIAKVFPVFFILVAALVCLTTMTRMVEEQRTQIGTYKALGYSGARIAGKYLFYAATAASAGSCIGVVVGLQIFPKIIYSCYNILYNIPDIDTPFKPVYMVLCSVICTCSAVLYACIKELKSQPSQLMRPKPPQNGRRVLLERVNFIWNRLDFLAKVTVRNLLRYKKRFFMTIVGVAGYGADSHGFWFEIFYKDYCRKAIQ
;
A
#
# COMPACT_ATOMS: atom_id res chain seq x y z
N MET A 1 4.67 34.93 57.41
CA MET A 1 3.31 34.63 56.89
C MET A 1 3.27 33.87 55.54
N LYS A 2 4.24 34.07 54.61
CA LYS A 2 4.27 33.31 53.32
C LYS A 2 4.50 31.78 53.50
N SER A 3 5.12 31.33 54.55
CA SER A 3 5.43 29.92 54.82
C SER A 3 4.23 29.09 55.32
N ALA A 4 3.28 29.69 56.06
CA ALA A 4 2.16 28.97 56.67
C ALA A 4 1.12 28.48 55.60
N LEU A 5 0.76 29.35 54.64
CA LEU A 5 -0.17 29.02 53.60
C LEU A 5 0.37 27.92 52.65
N LYS A 6 1.69 27.94 52.37
CA LYS A 6 2.34 26.88 51.59
C LYS A 6 2.34 25.53 52.28
N LYS A 7 2.66 25.51 53.58
CA LYS A 7 2.60 24.28 54.40
C LYS A 7 1.19 23.73 54.49
N ASP A 8 0.17 24.58 54.63
CA ASP A 8 -1.23 24.22 54.63
C ASP A 8 -1.66 23.61 53.27
N THR A 9 -1.22 24.18 52.16
CA THR A 9 -1.50 23.64 50.82
C THR A 9 -0.95 22.23 50.62
N VAL A 10 0.26 21.95 51.08
CA VAL A 10 0.87 20.61 50.98
C VAL A 10 0.16 19.61 51.91
N ARG A 11 -0.22 20.03 53.13
CA ARG A 11 -1.01 19.19 54.05
C ARG A 11 -2.40 18.87 53.52
N GLU A 12 -3.01 19.80 52.79
CA GLU A 12 -4.32 19.64 52.16
C GLU A 12 -4.32 18.49 51.13
N ILE A 13 -3.22 18.31 50.39
CA ILE A 13 -3.08 17.18 49.45
C ILE A 13 -3.18 15.85 50.21
N GLY A 14 -2.52 15.75 51.38
CA GLY A 14 -2.59 14.54 52.21
C GLY A 14 -3.97 14.30 52.86
N HIS A 15 -4.66 15.38 53.26
CA HIS A 15 -5.98 15.29 53.91
C HIS A 15 -7.12 15.04 52.93
N SER A 16 -6.94 15.36 51.65
CA SER A 16 -7.93 15.17 50.59
C SER A 16 -7.43 14.30 49.44
N LEU A 17 -6.66 13.24 49.78
CA LEU A 17 -5.97 12.38 48.82
C LEU A 17 -6.93 11.77 47.80
N GLY A 18 -8.15 11.36 48.21
CA GLY A 18 -9.15 10.81 47.28
C GLY A 18 -9.60 11.79 46.20
N ARG A 19 -9.69 13.10 46.53
CA ARG A 19 -10.02 14.13 45.55
C ARG A 19 -8.85 14.47 44.64
N PHE A 20 -7.64 14.50 45.21
CA PHE A 20 -6.41 14.67 44.42
C PHE A 20 -6.27 13.56 43.42
N LEU A 21 -6.44 12.31 43.86
CA LEU A 21 -6.38 11.12 43.01
C LEU A 21 -7.47 11.11 41.95
N SER A 22 -8.69 11.59 42.29
CA SER A 22 -9.77 11.71 41.31
C SER A 22 -9.44 12.68 40.16
N ILE A 23 -8.88 13.86 40.49
CA ILE A 23 -8.43 14.82 39.45
C ILE A 23 -7.23 14.27 38.68
N PHE A 24 -6.27 13.69 39.39
CA PHE A 24 -5.08 13.08 38.80
C PHE A 24 -5.47 11.97 37.79
N LEU A 25 -6.32 11.01 38.20
CA LEU A 25 -6.70 9.88 37.35
C LEU A 25 -7.52 10.29 36.14
N ILE A 26 -8.46 11.24 36.29
CA ILE A 26 -9.27 11.69 35.15
C ILE A 26 -8.42 12.46 34.13
N VAL A 27 -7.46 13.26 34.61
CA VAL A 27 -6.51 13.96 33.73
C VAL A 27 -5.52 12.98 33.09
N LEU A 28 -5.05 11.99 33.85
CA LEU A 28 -4.18 10.93 33.35
C LEU A 28 -4.85 10.17 32.21
N LEU A 29 -6.08 9.71 32.42
CA LEU A 29 -6.85 8.98 31.40
C LEU A 29 -7.15 9.86 30.19
N GLY A 30 -7.63 11.09 30.42
CA GLY A 30 -7.96 12.02 29.35
C GLY A 30 -6.75 12.40 28.49
N CYS A 31 -5.61 12.73 29.11
CA CYS A 31 -4.39 13.06 28.38
C CYS A 31 -3.74 11.84 27.73
N GLY A 32 -3.77 10.69 28.42
CA GLY A 32 -3.22 9.45 27.87
C GLY A 32 -3.97 9.01 26.63
N PHE A 33 -5.29 8.96 26.73
CA PHE A 33 -6.15 8.59 25.61
C PHE A 33 -6.00 9.57 24.43
N PHE A 34 -6.04 10.89 24.73
CA PHE A 34 -5.87 11.92 23.71
C PHE A 34 -4.52 11.85 23.00
N SER A 35 -3.42 11.77 23.77
CA SER A 35 -2.08 11.72 23.20
C SER A 35 -1.84 10.44 22.39
N GLY A 36 -2.31 9.32 22.90
CA GLY A 36 -2.12 8.03 22.26
C GLY A 36 -2.87 7.90 20.94
N ILE A 37 -4.16 8.24 20.91
CA ILE A 37 -4.92 8.19 19.64
C ILE A 37 -4.38 9.22 18.63
N LYS A 38 -4.03 10.43 19.09
CA LYS A 38 -3.52 11.47 18.18
C LYS A 38 -2.14 11.14 17.61
N ALA A 39 -1.34 10.37 18.33
CA ALA A 39 -0.04 9.89 17.85
C ALA A 39 -0.18 8.72 16.87
N THR A 40 -1.26 7.95 16.94
CA THR A 40 -1.36 6.67 16.21
C THR A 40 -1.26 6.86 14.69
N MET A 41 -1.97 7.84 14.09
CA MET A 41 -1.91 8.05 12.64
C MET A 41 -0.52 8.49 12.18
N PRO A 42 0.13 9.52 12.76
CA PRO A 42 1.51 9.86 12.40
C PRO A 42 2.47 8.68 12.56
N ASP A 43 2.40 7.97 13.71
CA ASP A 43 3.28 6.82 13.95
C ASP A 43 3.04 5.67 12.94
N MET A 44 1.79 5.46 12.48
CA MET A 44 1.47 4.51 11.41
C MET A 44 2.12 4.91 10.10
N ILE A 45 2.00 6.18 9.72
CA ILE A 45 2.59 6.72 8.48
C ILE A 45 4.11 6.65 8.53
N ASP A 46 4.74 7.13 9.61
CA ASP A 46 6.19 7.09 9.79
C ASP A 46 6.74 5.65 9.73
N THR A 47 6.00 4.68 10.30
CA THR A 47 6.37 3.26 10.27
C THR A 47 6.31 2.70 8.86
N ALA A 48 5.25 3.02 8.12
CA ALA A 48 5.09 2.59 6.73
C ALA A 48 6.11 3.26 5.81
N GLU A 49 6.35 4.57 5.96
CA GLU A 49 7.37 5.31 5.22
C GLU A 49 8.76 4.69 5.38
N LYS A 50 9.14 4.43 6.63
CA LYS A 50 10.40 3.75 6.93
C LYS A 50 10.47 2.37 6.29
N TYR A 51 9.40 1.58 6.37
CA TYR A 51 9.34 0.24 5.76
C TYR A 51 9.48 0.31 4.23
N PHE A 52 8.83 1.26 3.57
CA PHE A 52 8.92 1.46 2.12
C PHE A 52 10.30 1.97 1.69
N SER A 53 10.88 2.90 2.45
CA SER A 53 12.22 3.44 2.18
C SER A 53 13.31 2.38 2.40
N ASP A 54 13.27 1.63 3.51
CA ASP A 54 14.22 0.56 3.83
C ASP A 54 14.24 -0.54 2.75
N ASN A 55 13.08 -0.83 2.13
CA ASN A 55 12.93 -1.83 1.08
C ASN A 55 12.91 -1.22 -0.33
N ARG A 56 13.18 0.08 -0.46
CA ARG A 56 13.25 0.80 -1.75
C ARG A 56 12.05 0.54 -2.65
N LEU A 57 10.84 0.70 -2.08
CA LEU A 57 9.61 0.53 -2.84
C LEU A 57 9.63 1.44 -4.08
N MET A 58 9.31 0.89 -5.25
CA MET A 58 9.21 1.60 -6.52
C MET A 58 8.30 2.83 -6.42
N ASP A 59 8.49 3.83 -7.28
CA ASP A 59 7.56 4.96 -7.41
C ASP A 59 6.54 4.75 -8.53
N ILE A 60 6.98 4.14 -9.65
CA ILE A 60 6.11 3.75 -10.76
C ILE A 60 6.48 2.37 -11.31
N LYS A 61 5.48 1.69 -11.85
CA LYS A 61 5.61 0.47 -12.65
C LYS A 61 5.22 0.76 -14.09
N LEU A 62 6.09 0.39 -15.05
CA LEU A 62 5.86 0.52 -16.48
C LEU A 62 5.73 -0.87 -17.11
N MET A 63 4.81 -0.99 -18.05
CA MET A 63 4.58 -2.23 -18.81
C MET A 63 4.27 -1.90 -20.26
N SER A 64 4.58 -2.83 -21.15
CA SER A 64 4.20 -2.77 -22.57
C SER A 64 3.56 -4.07 -23.01
N SER A 65 2.60 -4.00 -23.93
CA SER A 65 1.96 -5.18 -24.54
C SER A 65 2.92 -6.08 -25.32
N ILE A 66 4.09 -5.58 -25.72
CA ILE A 66 5.16 -6.34 -26.39
C ILE A 66 6.33 -6.67 -25.44
N GLY A 67 6.10 -6.56 -24.13
CA GLY A 67 7.12 -6.75 -23.10
C GLY A 67 8.18 -5.66 -23.06
N VAL A 68 9.17 -5.83 -22.20
CA VAL A 68 10.29 -4.90 -21.96
C VAL A 68 11.60 -5.61 -22.29
N LYS A 69 12.50 -4.95 -22.97
CA LYS A 69 13.86 -5.45 -23.29
C LYS A 69 14.93 -4.65 -22.54
N SER A 70 16.14 -5.16 -22.52
CA SER A 70 17.27 -4.47 -21.89
C SER A 70 17.54 -3.08 -22.47
N GLU A 71 17.24 -2.86 -23.77
CA GLU A 71 17.35 -1.55 -24.40
C GLU A 71 16.36 -0.54 -23.84
N ASP A 72 15.12 -0.96 -23.52
CA ASP A 72 14.09 -0.13 -22.89
C ASP A 72 14.50 0.24 -21.46
N VAL A 73 15.08 -0.71 -20.72
CA VAL A 73 15.65 -0.47 -19.37
C VAL A 73 16.75 0.59 -19.41
N GLU A 74 17.68 0.47 -20.38
CA GLU A 74 18.78 1.42 -20.53
C GLU A 74 18.30 2.80 -21.02
N ALA A 75 17.19 2.86 -21.76
CA ALA A 75 16.58 4.12 -22.16
C ALA A 75 16.03 4.87 -20.93
N VAL A 76 15.26 4.19 -20.07
CA VAL A 76 14.68 4.77 -18.84
C VAL A 76 15.77 5.24 -17.85
N LYS A 77 16.86 4.50 -17.74
CA LYS A 77 18.01 4.90 -16.87
C LYS A 77 18.65 6.23 -17.26
N LYS A 78 18.46 6.69 -18.50
CA LYS A 78 19.01 7.97 -18.97
C LYS A 78 18.21 9.18 -18.52
N ALA A 79 17.00 9.00 -17.99
CA ALA A 79 16.20 10.11 -17.50
C ALA A 79 16.84 10.72 -16.25
N ASP A 80 16.90 12.04 -16.20
CA ASP A 80 17.67 12.82 -15.24
C ASP A 80 17.27 12.56 -13.78
N ASP A 81 15.96 12.39 -13.53
CA ASP A 81 15.38 12.20 -12.20
C ASP A 81 15.36 10.73 -11.72
N VAL A 82 15.77 9.79 -12.55
CA VAL A 82 15.78 8.36 -12.20
C VAL A 82 16.91 8.05 -11.24
N GLN A 83 16.58 7.43 -10.11
CA GLN A 83 17.53 6.93 -9.10
C GLN A 83 17.90 5.46 -9.33
N GLY A 84 16.90 4.63 -9.65
CA GLY A 84 17.07 3.20 -9.87
C GLY A 84 15.99 2.64 -10.77
N VAL A 85 16.37 1.59 -11.51
CA VAL A 85 15.47 0.87 -12.44
C VAL A 85 15.69 -0.62 -12.26
N MET A 86 14.61 -1.37 -12.07
CA MET A 86 14.63 -2.82 -11.97
C MET A 86 13.64 -3.42 -12.96
N ALA A 87 14.12 -4.26 -13.86
CA ALA A 87 13.25 -5.08 -14.70
C ALA A 87 12.88 -6.38 -13.96
N GLY A 88 11.68 -6.85 -14.16
CA GLY A 88 11.18 -8.05 -13.52
C GLY A 88 10.31 -8.90 -14.45
N TYR A 89 10.19 -10.16 -14.08
CA TYR A 89 9.28 -11.10 -14.70
C TYR A 89 8.12 -11.37 -13.75
N SER A 90 6.92 -11.46 -14.28
CA SER A 90 5.77 -11.97 -13.56
C SER A 90 4.95 -12.92 -14.44
N LYS A 91 4.43 -14.00 -13.85
CA LYS A 91 3.61 -15.00 -14.53
C LYS A 91 2.57 -15.57 -13.59
N ASP A 92 1.31 -15.49 -13.97
CA ASP A 92 0.22 -16.13 -13.27
C ASP A 92 0.13 -17.61 -13.69
N VAL A 93 0.08 -18.52 -12.71
CA VAL A 93 0.07 -19.97 -12.93
C VAL A 93 -0.99 -20.64 -12.08
N PHE A 94 -1.49 -21.78 -12.52
CA PHE A 94 -2.39 -22.62 -11.73
C PHE A 94 -1.62 -23.51 -10.75
N TYR A 95 -2.15 -23.59 -9.54
CA TYR A 95 -1.72 -24.49 -8.49
C TYR A 95 -2.92 -25.29 -7.96
N TYR A 96 -2.85 -26.61 -8.03
CA TYR A 96 -3.92 -27.47 -7.55
C TYR A 96 -3.68 -27.84 -6.08
N HIS A 97 -4.59 -27.43 -5.22
CA HIS A 97 -4.51 -27.69 -3.79
C HIS A 97 -5.91 -27.97 -3.22
N GLU A 98 -6.04 -29.05 -2.41
CA GLU A 98 -7.30 -29.42 -1.73
C GLU A 98 -8.55 -29.41 -2.64
N ASN A 99 -8.45 -29.98 -3.82
CA ASN A 99 -9.51 -30.03 -4.84
C ASN A 99 -9.91 -28.65 -5.43
N GLN A 100 -9.06 -27.65 -5.31
CA GLN A 100 -9.27 -26.32 -5.89
C GLN A 100 -8.10 -25.93 -6.80
N ASN A 101 -8.43 -25.27 -7.91
CA ASN A 101 -7.44 -24.60 -8.74
C ASN A 101 -7.23 -23.17 -8.21
N LEU A 102 -6.09 -22.94 -7.61
CA LEU A 102 -5.65 -21.62 -7.13
C LEU A 102 -4.76 -20.97 -8.18
N VAL A 103 -4.72 -19.65 -8.20
CA VAL A 103 -3.78 -18.91 -9.06
C VAL A 103 -2.68 -18.32 -8.18
N LEU A 104 -1.43 -18.60 -8.54
CA LEU A 104 -0.24 -18.03 -7.92
C LEU A 104 0.44 -17.12 -8.92
N LYS A 105 0.97 -15.97 -8.47
CA LYS A 105 1.80 -15.10 -9.29
C LYS A 105 3.26 -15.41 -9.00
N PHE A 106 3.96 -15.98 -9.98
CA PHE A 106 5.41 -16.14 -9.92
C PHE A 106 6.07 -14.82 -10.30
N MET A 107 6.95 -14.34 -9.44
CA MET A 107 7.69 -13.09 -9.63
C MET A 107 9.18 -13.38 -9.55
N SER A 108 9.95 -12.77 -10.45
CA SER A 108 11.42 -12.83 -10.35
C SER A 108 11.91 -11.90 -9.25
N PHE A 109 13.01 -12.31 -8.60
CA PHE A 109 13.82 -11.37 -7.86
C PHE A 109 15.30 -11.59 -8.21
N ASN A 110 16.05 -10.52 -8.18
CA ASN A 110 17.46 -10.59 -8.52
C ASN A 110 18.30 -10.71 -7.25
N ASN A 111 18.85 -11.90 -7.00
CA ASN A 111 19.71 -12.22 -5.86
C ASN A 111 21.19 -11.90 -6.09
N VAL A 112 21.56 -11.48 -7.30
CA VAL A 112 22.94 -11.18 -7.70
C VAL A 112 23.26 -9.68 -7.57
N VAL A 113 22.24 -8.83 -7.53
CA VAL A 113 22.41 -7.38 -7.37
C VAL A 113 22.91 -7.07 -5.97
N ASP A 114 23.97 -6.25 -5.89
CA ASP A 114 24.47 -5.72 -4.62
C ASP A 114 23.32 -5.13 -3.80
N GLU A 115 23.23 -5.49 -2.52
CA GLU A 115 22.18 -4.97 -1.62
C GLU A 115 22.12 -3.45 -1.58
N ASN A 116 23.24 -2.77 -1.84
CA ASN A 116 23.34 -1.31 -1.90
C ASN A 116 23.07 -0.72 -3.28
N SER A 117 22.88 -1.56 -4.31
CA SER A 117 22.58 -1.05 -5.66
C SER A 117 21.28 -0.25 -5.67
N PRO A 118 21.24 0.92 -6.31
CA PRO A 118 20.01 1.68 -6.50
C PRO A 118 18.96 0.92 -7.31
N ASN A 119 19.36 -0.09 -8.06
CA ASN A 119 18.49 -0.93 -8.88
C ASN A 119 17.89 -2.13 -8.12
N ASN A 120 18.18 -2.29 -6.83
CA ASN A 120 17.58 -3.34 -6.00
C ASN A 120 16.28 -2.79 -5.37
N LEU A 121 15.21 -2.80 -6.15
CA LEU A 121 13.89 -2.30 -5.75
C LEU A 121 13.00 -3.45 -5.26
N ASP A 122 11.98 -3.14 -4.46
CA ASP A 122 10.89 -4.04 -4.05
C ASP A 122 11.35 -5.40 -3.49
N LYS A 123 12.50 -5.42 -2.81
CA LYS A 123 13.10 -6.65 -2.29
C LYS A 123 12.17 -7.33 -1.30
N PRO A 124 11.85 -8.63 -1.49
CA PRO A 124 11.05 -9.38 -0.53
C PRO A 124 11.77 -9.50 0.82
N VAL A 125 11.05 -9.19 1.90
CA VAL A 125 11.57 -9.24 3.27
C VAL A 125 11.44 -10.66 3.81
N LEU A 126 12.56 -11.28 4.16
CA LEU A 126 12.58 -12.64 4.69
C LEU A 126 11.98 -12.69 6.10
N LEU A 127 10.95 -13.53 6.30
CA LEU A 127 10.35 -13.79 7.60
C LEU A 127 10.81 -15.11 8.21
N GLU A 128 10.93 -16.16 7.38
CA GLU A 128 11.34 -17.49 7.83
C GLU A 128 12.15 -18.21 6.73
N GLY A 129 13.15 -18.99 7.10
CA GLY A 129 13.98 -19.74 6.16
C GLY A 129 15.07 -18.90 5.51
N ARG A 130 15.18 -18.94 4.20
CA ARG A 130 16.13 -18.17 3.38
C ARG A 130 15.52 -17.79 2.02
N LEU A 131 16.11 -16.83 1.35
CA LEU A 131 15.77 -16.52 -0.03
C LEU A 131 16.24 -17.65 -0.98
N PRO A 132 15.52 -17.91 -2.08
CA PRO A 132 15.90 -18.92 -3.06
C PRO A 132 17.16 -18.50 -3.83
N GLU A 133 18.10 -19.43 -3.94
CA GLU A 133 19.39 -19.22 -4.62
C GLU A 133 19.58 -20.18 -5.79
N LYS A 134 18.92 -21.33 -5.73
CA LYS A 134 19.12 -22.43 -6.67
C LYS A 134 17.89 -22.64 -7.53
N LYS A 135 18.11 -23.25 -8.68
CA LYS A 135 17.05 -23.69 -9.60
C LYS A 135 16.05 -24.61 -8.88
N GLY A 136 14.75 -24.38 -9.12
CA GLY A 136 13.67 -25.11 -8.47
C GLY A 136 13.41 -24.75 -7.00
N GLU A 137 14.00 -23.68 -6.49
CA GLU A 137 13.68 -23.12 -5.17
C GLU A 137 12.76 -21.90 -5.30
N CYS A 138 11.87 -21.73 -4.33
CA CYS A 138 11.02 -20.55 -4.25
C CYS A 138 10.86 -20.03 -2.82
N ALA A 139 10.53 -18.76 -2.68
CA ALA A 139 10.01 -18.17 -1.46
C ALA A 139 8.55 -17.77 -1.68
N VAL A 140 7.70 -18.05 -0.71
CA VAL A 140 6.26 -17.78 -0.80
C VAL A 140 5.92 -16.63 0.11
N GLU A 141 5.07 -15.73 -0.38
CA GLU A 141 4.57 -14.65 0.44
C GLU A 141 3.55 -15.17 1.47
N VAL A 142 3.73 -14.73 2.72
CA VAL A 142 2.78 -15.05 3.79
C VAL A 142 1.44 -14.42 3.47
N LYS A 143 0.41 -15.25 3.36
CA LYS A 143 -0.97 -14.79 3.41
C LYS A 143 -1.50 -14.97 4.83
N MET A 144 -1.83 -13.87 5.49
CA MET A 144 -2.34 -13.90 6.87
C MET A 144 -3.66 -14.67 7.00
N SER A 145 -4.45 -14.76 5.93
CA SER A 145 -5.72 -15.50 5.92
C SER A 145 -5.59 -17.02 5.86
N SER A 146 -4.42 -17.56 5.46
CA SER A 146 -4.19 -19.00 5.38
C SER A 146 -2.73 -19.35 5.69
N PRO A 147 -2.28 -19.14 6.92
CA PRO A 147 -0.87 -19.36 7.30
C PRO A 147 -0.41 -20.81 7.16
N ASN A 148 -1.32 -21.76 6.96
CA ASN A 148 -1.02 -23.20 6.86
C ASN A 148 -0.99 -23.73 5.43
N THR A 149 -1.33 -22.93 4.41
CA THR A 149 -1.38 -23.41 3.01
C THR A 149 0.03 -23.69 2.48
N PHE A 150 1.00 -22.83 2.83
CA PHE A 150 2.39 -23.00 2.41
C PHE A 150 3.30 -23.14 3.63
N LYS A 151 4.10 -24.20 3.64
CA LYS A 151 5.03 -24.50 4.74
C LYS A 151 6.45 -24.58 4.22
N LEU A 152 7.40 -24.13 5.02
CA LEU A 152 8.82 -24.28 4.73
C LEU A 152 9.15 -25.76 4.46
N GLY A 153 9.86 -26.02 3.36
CA GLY A 153 10.18 -27.38 2.88
C GLY A 153 9.09 -28.06 2.07
N GLY A 154 7.90 -27.44 1.94
CA GLY A 154 6.84 -27.93 1.05
C GLY A 154 7.17 -27.75 -0.43
N GLU A 155 6.34 -28.31 -1.30
CA GLU A 155 6.50 -28.21 -2.75
C GLU A 155 5.28 -27.55 -3.39
N ILE A 156 5.52 -26.72 -4.40
CA ILE A 156 4.53 -26.17 -5.30
C ILE A 156 4.71 -26.81 -6.66
N LYS A 157 3.69 -27.54 -7.11
CA LYS A 157 3.63 -28.09 -8.46
C LYS A 157 2.66 -27.27 -9.29
N ILE A 158 3.18 -26.67 -10.36
CA ILE A 158 2.37 -25.89 -11.31
C ILE A 158 1.52 -26.85 -12.13
N ASN A 159 0.26 -26.51 -12.29
CA ASN A 159 -0.68 -27.24 -13.12
C ASN A 159 -1.07 -26.37 -14.31
N GLU A 160 -0.82 -26.84 -15.53
CA GLU A 160 -1.28 -26.17 -16.74
C GLU A 160 -2.50 -26.92 -17.28
N PRO A 161 -3.71 -26.34 -17.17
CA PRO A 161 -4.94 -27.01 -17.61
C PRO A 161 -5.08 -27.08 -19.13
N ASP A 162 -4.36 -26.23 -19.85
CA ASP A 162 -4.33 -26.22 -21.32
C ASP A 162 -3.15 -27.07 -21.82
N SER A 163 -3.44 -28.24 -22.33
CA SER A 163 -2.45 -29.19 -22.83
C SER A 163 -1.68 -28.70 -24.07
N SER A 164 -2.13 -27.62 -24.70
CA SER A 164 -1.41 -26.96 -25.81
C SER A 164 -0.29 -26.05 -25.36
N LYS A 165 -0.25 -25.68 -24.08
CA LYS A 165 0.75 -24.81 -23.46
C LYS A 165 1.66 -25.62 -22.56
N ASN A 166 2.97 -25.39 -22.69
CA ASN A 166 3.95 -25.98 -21.81
C ASN A 166 4.51 -24.90 -20.87
N ILE A 167 4.37 -25.12 -19.58
CA ILE A 167 4.91 -24.16 -18.59
C ILE A 167 6.42 -23.96 -18.73
N THR A 168 7.15 -24.99 -19.23
CA THR A 168 8.58 -24.92 -19.46
C THR A 168 8.99 -23.96 -20.59
N ASP A 169 8.04 -23.45 -21.36
CA ASP A 169 8.29 -22.38 -22.33
C ASP A 169 8.47 -21.00 -21.65
N THR A 170 8.06 -20.88 -20.37
CA THR A 170 8.14 -19.63 -19.60
C THR A 170 8.96 -19.78 -18.33
N LEU A 171 8.86 -20.93 -17.62
CA LEU A 171 9.55 -21.24 -16.39
C LEU A 171 10.43 -22.48 -16.57
N ALA A 172 11.60 -22.49 -15.99
CA ALA A 172 12.60 -23.56 -16.18
C ALA A 172 12.19 -24.92 -15.58
N THR A 173 11.21 -24.94 -14.68
CA THR A 173 10.64 -26.15 -14.07
C THR A 173 9.17 -25.98 -13.71
N ASP A 174 8.45 -27.06 -13.55
CA ASP A 174 7.05 -27.09 -13.10
C ASP A 174 6.91 -27.32 -11.59
N THR A 175 8.01 -27.61 -10.89
CA THR A 175 7.99 -27.97 -9.46
C THR A 175 9.03 -27.17 -8.70
N TYR A 176 8.59 -26.51 -7.62
CA TYR A 176 9.39 -25.63 -6.80
C TYR A 176 9.31 -26.01 -5.33
N ARG A 177 10.48 -26.02 -4.66
CA ARG A 177 10.57 -26.25 -3.22
C ARG A 177 10.56 -24.94 -2.45
N ILE A 178 9.70 -24.82 -1.45
CA ILE A 178 9.58 -23.65 -0.59
C ILE A 178 10.78 -23.65 0.37
N VAL A 179 11.68 -22.68 0.20
CA VAL A 179 12.87 -22.50 1.05
C VAL A 179 12.79 -21.26 1.94
N GLY A 180 11.83 -20.38 1.69
CA GLY A 180 11.61 -19.17 2.46
C GLY A 180 10.16 -18.74 2.49
N ILE A 181 9.81 -18.05 3.56
CA ILE A 181 8.55 -17.33 3.71
C ILE A 181 8.91 -15.85 3.77
N VAL A 182 8.26 -15.03 2.96
CA VAL A 182 8.59 -13.61 2.77
C VAL A 182 7.36 -12.71 2.92
N ALA A 183 7.60 -11.42 3.15
CA ALA A 183 6.64 -10.34 2.95
C ALA A 183 7.11 -9.47 1.79
N SER A 184 6.18 -8.97 0.98
CA SER A 184 6.50 -8.05 -0.11
C SER A 184 6.17 -6.61 0.30
N PRO A 185 7.08 -5.65 0.10
CA PRO A 185 6.77 -4.25 0.32
C PRO A 185 5.73 -3.70 -0.67
N LEU A 186 5.60 -4.33 -1.84
CA LEU A 186 4.60 -3.96 -2.85
C LEU A 186 3.19 -4.42 -2.46
N TYR A 187 3.06 -5.56 -1.77
CA TYR A 187 1.78 -6.16 -1.38
C TYR A 187 1.68 -6.28 0.13
N ILE A 188 1.40 -5.17 0.80
CA ILE A 188 1.37 -5.11 2.27
C ILE A 188 0.13 -5.72 2.90
N GLY A 189 -0.96 -5.94 2.16
CA GLY A 189 -2.22 -6.44 2.68
C GLY A 189 -2.66 -7.78 2.08
N TYR A 190 -3.96 -8.00 2.06
CA TYR A 190 -4.56 -9.26 1.60
C TYR A 190 -4.79 -9.34 0.10
N GLU A 191 -5.02 -8.20 -0.53
CA GLU A 191 -5.38 -8.16 -1.94
C GLU A 191 -4.14 -8.33 -2.79
N ARG A 192 -4.31 -9.03 -3.90
CA ARG A 192 -3.30 -9.23 -4.93
C ARG A 192 -3.87 -8.75 -6.24
N ASP A 193 -3.01 -8.56 -7.23
CA ASP A 193 -3.43 -8.12 -8.55
C ASP A 193 -4.56 -9.00 -9.09
N ALA A 194 -5.46 -8.37 -9.84
CA ALA A 194 -6.42 -9.12 -10.64
C ALA A 194 -5.69 -9.91 -11.75
N THR A 195 -6.20 -11.08 -12.08
CA THR A 195 -5.65 -11.93 -13.14
C THR A 195 -6.72 -12.28 -14.15
N THR A 196 -6.33 -12.51 -15.39
CA THR A 196 -7.19 -13.09 -16.43
C THR A 196 -7.26 -14.62 -16.35
N VAL A 197 -6.49 -15.22 -15.43
CA VAL A 197 -6.37 -16.66 -15.24
C VAL A 197 -7.33 -17.15 -14.14
N GLY A 198 -7.96 -18.29 -14.33
CA GLY A 198 -8.79 -18.94 -13.33
C GLY A 198 -10.03 -18.13 -12.93
N ASN A 199 -10.19 -17.90 -11.62
CA ASN A 199 -11.31 -17.16 -11.04
C ASN A 199 -11.09 -15.64 -10.99
N GLY A 200 -10.00 -15.13 -11.57
CA GLY A 200 -9.69 -13.71 -11.60
C GLY A 200 -8.94 -13.18 -10.37
N THR A 201 -8.55 -14.04 -9.43
CA THR A 201 -7.84 -13.65 -8.20
C THR A 201 -6.55 -14.43 -8.00
N VAL A 202 -5.47 -13.71 -7.71
CA VAL A 202 -4.19 -14.30 -7.27
C VAL A 202 -4.26 -14.58 -5.77
N VAL A 203 -3.89 -15.80 -5.37
CA VAL A 203 -3.93 -16.22 -3.96
C VAL A 203 -2.68 -15.81 -3.20
N SER A 204 -1.52 -15.94 -3.83
CA SER A 204 -0.23 -15.58 -3.22
C SER A 204 0.82 -15.31 -4.28
N ASN A 205 1.83 -14.51 -3.93
CA ASN A 205 3.02 -14.31 -4.75
C ASN A 205 4.09 -15.32 -4.39
N VAL A 206 4.80 -15.80 -5.40
CA VAL A 206 5.89 -16.76 -5.29
C VAL A 206 7.12 -16.14 -5.92
N PHE A 207 8.16 -15.95 -5.15
CA PHE A 207 9.42 -15.35 -5.59
C PHE A 207 10.41 -16.44 -5.99
N VAL A 208 10.94 -16.33 -7.19
CA VAL A 208 11.93 -17.24 -7.75
C VAL A 208 13.12 -16.47 -8.30
N PRO A 209 14.32 -17.06 -8.38
CA PRO A 209 15.46 -16.40 -9.04
C PRO A 209 15.11 -16.00 -10.48
N GLU A 210 15.64 -14.89 -10.95
CA GLU A 210 15.44 -14.41 -12.33
C GLU A 210 15.77 -15.48 -13.38
N SER A 211 16.78 -16.33 -13.10
CA SER A 211 17.22 -17.42 -13.97
C SER A 211 16.19 -18.54 -14.17
N GLU A 212 15.09 -18.55 -13.42
CA GLU A 212 13.96 -19.48 -13.60
C GLU A 212 13.05 -19.08 -14.77
N PHE A 213 13.09 -17.83 -15.19
CA PHE A 213 12.33 -17.38 -16.35
C PHE A 213 13.14 -17.61 -17.63
N VAL A 214 12.50 -18.25 -18.60
CA VAL A 214 13.08 -18.60 -19.92
C VAL A 214 12.70 -17.57 -20.99
N CYS A 215 11.91 -16.57 -20.63
CA CYS A 215 11.44 -15.53 -21.55
C CYS A 215 12.56 -14.58 -21.97
N ASP A 216 12.54 -14.19 -23.27
CA ASP A 216 13.48 -13.21 -23.84
C ASP A 216 13.15 -11.74 -23.53
N TYR A 217 12.09 -11.47 -22.80
CA TYR A 217 11.60 -10.12 -22.45
C TYR A 217 11.08 -10.11 -21.02
N TYR A 218 11.31 -8.99 -20.32
CA TYR A 218 10.72 -8.71 -19.03
C TYR A 218 9.24 -8.33 -19.17
N THR A 219 8.45 -8.58 -18.16
CA THR A 219 7.03 -8.24 -18.14
C THR A 219 6.75 -6.90 -17.50
N GLU A 220 7.60 -6.47 -16.56
CA GLU A 220 7.42 -5.29 -15.72
C GLU A 220 8.74 -4.54 -15.57
N LEU A 221 8.66 -3.20 -15.45
CA LEU A 221 9.77 -2.32 -15.19
C LEU A 221 9.43 -1.41 -14.01
N TYR A 222 10.17 -1.52 -12.95
CA TYR A 222 10.02 -0.72 -11.74
C TYR A 222 11.01 0.44 -11.75
N VAL A 223 10.52 1.64 -11.44
CA VAL A 223 11.33 2.86 -11.46
C VAL A 223 11.20 3.58 -10.15
N LYS A 224 12.33 4.07 -9.63
CA LYS A 224 12.41 4.93 -8.45
C LYS A 224 13.08 6.25 -8.81
N PHE A 225 12.52 7.35 -8.29
CA PHE A 225 13.02 8.71 -8.57
C PHE A 225 13.84 9.27 -7.41
N LYS A 226 14.73 10.20 -7.73
CA LYS A 226 15.58 10.90 -6.76
C LYS A 226 14.75 11.80 -5.85
N GLY A 227 15.00 11.74 -4.53
CA GLY A 227 14.39 12.63 -3.55
C GLY A 227 12.93 12.33 -3.20
N THR A 228 12.34 11.25 -3.73
CA THR A 228 10.99 10.82 -3.34
C THR A 228 10.95 10.18 -1.95
N ASP A 229 12.07 9.64 -1.47
CA ASP A 229 12.19 9.07 -0.12
C ASP A 229 12.14 10.10 1.01
N GLU A 230 12.30 11.40 0.70
CA GLU A 230 12.26 12.48 1.67
C GLU A 230 10.83 13.05 1.85
N LEU A 231 9.88 12.59 1.04
CA LEU A 231 8.49 13.04 1.03
C LEU A 231 7.59 12.02 1.71
N ASP A 232 6.57 12.51 2.44
CA ASP A 232 5.51 11.62 2.96
C ASP A 232 4.87 10.88 1.78
N PRO A 233 4.97 9.54 1.72
CA PRO A 233 4.56 8.74 0.57
C PRO A 233 3.05 8.81 0.29
N PHE A 234 2.26 9.31 1.22
CA PHE A 234 0.82 9.48 1.08
C PHE A 234 0.38 10.92 0.80
N SER A 235 1.33 11.86 0.77
CA SER A 235 1.05 13.28 0.53
C SER A 235 0.74 13.60 -0.93
N ASP A 236 0.02 14.69 -1.16
CA ASP A 236 -0.18 15.22 -2.51
C ASP A 236 1.14 15.75 -3.12
N GLU A 237 2.08 16.17 -2.28
CA GLU A 237 3.41 16.61 -2.70
C GLU A 237 4.21 15.45 -3.32
N TYR A 238 4.19 14.27 -2.68
CA TYR A 238 4.79 13.06 -3.23
C TYR A 238 4.16 12.68 -4.59
N LYS A 239 2.83 12.65 -4.68
CA LYS A 239 2.13 12.31 -5.93
C LYS A 239 2.50 13.26 -7.07
N GLN A 240 2.56 14.57 -6.76
CA GLN A 240 2.94 15.57 -7.76
C GLN A 240 4.41 15.41 -8.17
N ALA A 241 5.31 15.18 -7.22
CA ALA A 241 6.72 14.96 -7.50
C ALA A 241 6.95 13.71 -8.38
N VAL A 242 6.27 12.60 -8.08
CA VAL A 242 6.33 11.37 -8.91
C VAL A 242 5.80 11.65 -10.31
N LYS A 243 4.66 12.33 -10.44
CA LYS A 243 4.07 12.68 -11.74
C LYS A 243 5.01 13.55 -12.56
N ASP A 244 5.60 14.59 -11.98
CA ASP A 244 6.48 15.52 -12.69
C ASP A 244 7.79 14.83 -13.13
N LYS A 245 8.37 13.98 -12.27
CA LYS A 245 9.62 13.25 -12.54
C LYS A 245 9.44 12.07 -13.49
N SER A 246 8.24 11.49 -13.56
CA SER A 246 7.97 10.35 -14.44
C SER A 246 7.90 10.71 -15.93
N VAL A 247 7.61 11.96 -16.28
CA VAL A 247 7.36 12.38 -17.68
C VAL A 247 8.49 11.97 -18.61
N GLN A 248 9.73 12.31 -18.29
CA GLN A 248 10.89 11.99 -19.13
C GLN A 248 11.17 10.49 -19.18
N ALA A 249 11.02 9.79 -18.07
CA ALA A 249 11.24 8.34 -18.00
C ALA A 249 10.21 7.57 -18.84
N VAL A 250 8.95 8.00 -18.81
CA VAL A 250 7.86 7.43 -19.61
C VAL A 250 8.09 7.72 -21.10
N GLU A 251 8.44 8.94 -21.48
CA GLU A 251 8.75 9.31 -22.85
C GLU A 251 9.88 8.45 -23.42
N PHE A 252 10.97 8.29 -22.68
CA PHE A 252 12.09 7.44 -23.11
C PHE A 252 11.71 5.96 -23.21
N PHE A 253 10.82 5.48 -22.34
CA PHE A 253 10.31 4.11 -22.40
C PHE A 253 9.45 3.92 -23.65
N GLU A 254 8.49 4.82 -23.92
CA GLU A 254 7.60 4.76 -25.07
C GLU A 254 8.38 4.85 -26.38
N ASP A 255 9.33 5.78 -26.48
CA ASP A 255 10.17 5.94 -27.67
C ASP A 255 11.00 4.68 -27.95
N SER A 256 11.61 4.09 -26.92
CA SER A 256 12.42 2.86 -27.07
C SER A 256 11.55 1.68 -27.55
N VAL A 257 10.40 1.47 -26.90
CA VAL A 257 9.47 0.39 -27.26
C VAL A 257 8.91 0.58 -28.66
N ASN A 258 8.54 1.81 -29.05
CA ASN A 258 8.05 2.11 -30.38
C ASN A 258 9.13 1.87 -31.44
N ALA A 259 10.35 2.33 -31.23
CA ALA A 259 11.47 2.07 -32.15
C ALA A 259 11.73 0.57 -32.34
N ARG A 260 11.64 -0.21 -31.25
CA ARG A 260 11.75 -1.68 -31.29
C ARG A 260 10.59 -2.30 -32.07
N PHE A 261 9.36 -1.82 -31.86
CA PHE A 261 8.18 -2.28 -32.59
C PHE A 261 8.29 -2.01 -34.08
N GLU A 262 8.70 -0.80 -34.48
CA GLU A 262 8.92 -0.44 -35.88
C GLU A 262 9.96 -1.36 -36.54
N LYS A 263 11.07 -1.62 -35.83
CA LYS A 263 12.09 -2.53 -36.30
C LYS A 263 11.57 -3.96 -36.47
N LEU A 264 10.86 -4.51 -35.48
CA LEU A 264 10.27 -5.85 -35.57
C LEU A 264 9.25 -5.97 -36.72
N SER A 265 8.45 -4.94 -36.89
CA SER A 265 7.47 -4.88 -38.00
C SER A 265 8.16 -4.82 -39.37
N SER A 266 9.24 -4.04 -39.48
CA SER A 266 10.06 -3.98 -40.70
C SER A 266 10.74 -5.32 -40.98
N ASP A 267 11.36 -5.97 -39.97
CA ASP A 267 12.02 -7.27 -40.11
C ASP A 267 11.00 -8.37 -40.53
N ALA A 268 9.77 -8.31 -39.98
CA ALA A 268 8.70 -9.22 -40.38
C ALA A 268 8.22 -8.98 -41.82
N GLN A 269 8.07 -7.71 -42.22
CA GLN A 269 7.72 -7.36 -43.61
C GLN A 269 8.80 -7.81 -44.58
N ASP A 270 10.07 -7.56 -44.28
CA ASP A 270 11.22 -8.02 -45.10
C ASP A 270 11.21 -9.55 -45.26
N SER A 271 10.89 -10.29 -44.17
CA SER A 271 10.77 -11.75 -44.22
C SER A 271 9.62 -12.22 -45.12
N ILE A 272 8.48 -11.54 -45.06
CA ILE A 272 7.33 -11.79 -45.94
C ILE A 272 7.70 -11.50 -47.40
N ASP A 273 8.42 -10.41 -47.67
CA ASP A 273 8.83 -10.02 -49.01
C ASP A 273 9.80 -11.05 -49.61
N VAL A 274 10.77 -11.56 -48.82
CA VAL A 274 11.68 -12.64 -49.22
C VAL A 274 10.91 -13.95 -49.52
N ALA A 275 9.92 -14.28 -48.69
CA ALA A 275 9.08 -15.45 -48.92
C ALA A 275 8.22 -15.28 -50.19
N GLN A 276 7.67 -14.07 -50.43
CA GLN A 276 6.89 -13.75 -51.61
C GLN A 276 7.72 -13.87 -52.90
N GLU A 277 8.98 -13.42 -52.88
CA GLU A 277 9.89 -13.57 -54.02
C GLU A 277 10.12 -15.05 -54.38
N LYS A 278 10.25 -15.95 -53.38
CA LYS A 278 10.35 -17.39 -53.63
C LYS A 278 9.09 -17.97 -54.29
N VAL A 279 7.91 -17.53 -53.81
CA VAL A 279 6.64 -17.89 -54.42
C VAL A 279 6.54 -17.45 -55.85
N ASP A 280 6.98 -16.23 -56.14
CA ASP A 280 6.95 -15.69 -57.52
C ASP A 280 7.90 -16.45 -58.47
N ILE A 281 9.09 -16.86 -57.98
CA ILE A 281 10.01 -17.71 -58.72
C ILE A 281 9.38 -19.07 -59.03
N LEU A 282 8.73 -19.71 -58.07
CA LEU A 282 8.06 -20.99 -58.27
C LEU A 282 6.88 -20.87 -59.25
N LYS A 283 6.06 -19.83 -59.11
CA LYS A 283 4.95 -19.55 -60.04
C LYS A 283 5.42 -19.35 -61.47
N GLN A 284 6.46 -18.55 -61.64
CA GLN A 284 7.05 -18.31 -62.93
C GLN A 284 7.54 -19.60 -63.61
N ALA A 285 8.30 -20.40 -62.84
CA ALA A 285 8.85 -21.64 -63.38
C ALA A 285 7.79 -22.70 -63.66
N LEU A 286 6.79 -22.88 -62.75
CA LEU A 286 5.70 -23.84 -62.91
C LEU A 286 4.76 -23.51 -64.11
N ALA A 287 4.62 -22.25 -64.46
CA ALA A 287 3.79 -21.78 -65.56
C ALA A 287 4.44 -21.97 -66.96
N CYS A 288 5.72 -22.26 -67.03
CA CYS A 288 6.49 -22.36 -68.28
C CYS A 288 6.26 -23.71 -69.01
N ASP A 289 6.20 -23.65 -70.34
CA ASP A 289 6.36 -24.83 -71.19
C ASP A 289 7.84 -25.28 -71.34
N GLU A 290 8.12 -26.37 -72.09
CA GLU A 290 9.48 -26.92 -72.23
C GLU A 290 10.45 -25.91 -72.92
N ASN A 291 9.96 -25.16 -73.90
CA ASN A 291 10.79 -24.15 -74.58
C ASN A 291 11.05 -22.94 -73.71
N GLN A 292 10.04 -22.47 -72.97
CA GLN A 292 10.15 -21.41 -71.99
C GLN A 292 11.04 -21.76 -70.83
N LEU A 293 10.98 -23.01 -70.31
CA LEU A 293 11.88 -23.52 -69.28
C LEU A 293 13.34 -23.57 -69.75
N THR A 294 13.57 -23.91 -71.01
CA THR A 294 14.91 -23.90 -71.58
C THR A 294 15.51 -22.50 -71.68
N GLU A 295 14.69 -21.52 -72.07
CA GLU A 295 15.10 -20.11 -72.09
C GLU A 295 15.25 -19.53 -70.69
N LEU A 296 14.36 -19.88 -69.77
CA LEU A 296 14.43 -19.47 -68.38
C LEU A 296 15.69 -20.01 -67.70
N LEU A 297 16.03 -21.28 -67.91
CA LEU A 297 17.24 -21.91 -67.41
C LEU A 297 18.51 -21.21 -67.94
N ALA A 298 18.56 -20.94 -69.23
CA ALA A 298 19.72 -20.24 -69.85
C ALA A 298 19.88 -18.81 -69.27
N THR A 299 18.75 -18.14 -69.05
CA THR A 299 18.76 -16.80 -68.42
C THR A 299 19.16 -16.87 -66.97
N ALA A 300 18.69 -17.86 -66.21
CA ALA A 300 19.07 -18.08 -64.79
C ALA A 300 20.55 -18.39 -64.65
N GLN A 301 21.10 -19.24 -65.50
CA GLN A 301 22.53 -19.56 -65.51
C GLN A 301 23.39 -18.30 -65.75
N LYS A 302 23.01 -17.48 -66.69
CA LYS A 302 23.68 -16.21 -66.95
C LYS A 302 23.60 -15.26 -65.74
N SER A 303 22.43 -15.21 -65.12
CA SER A 303 22.20 -14.40 -63.91
C SER A 303 23.06 -14.91 -62.72
N VAL A 304 23.25 -16.23 -62.58
CA VAL A 304 24.15 -16.83 -61.58
C VAL A 304 25.60 -16.41 -61.80
N GLU A 305 26.08 -16.44 -63.05
CA GLU A 305 27.43 -15.99 -63.36
C GLU A 305 27.64 -14.51 -63.03
N GLU A 306 26.71 -13.64 -63.48
CA GLU A 306 26.74 -12.20 -63.21
C GLU A 306 26.69 -11.89 -61.70
N ALA A 307 25.79 -12.55 -60.96
CA ALA A 307 25.61 -12.36 -59.52
C ALA A 307 26.83 -12.91 -58.75
N GLN A 308 27.42 -14.01 -59.18
CA GLN A 308 28.65 -14.56 -58.61
C GLN A 308 29.82 -13.57 -58.76
N GLU A 309 30.00 -13.01 -59.95
CA GLU A 309 31.05 -12.00 -60.17
C GLU A 309 30.82 -10.75 -59.30
N ALA A 310 29.55 -10.31 -59.16
CA ALA A 310 29.23 -9.17 -58.31
C ALA A 310 29.49 -9.47 -56.80
N TYR A 311 29.17 -10.68 -56.35
CA TYR A 311 29.46 -11.14 -55.00
C TYR A 311 30.98 -11.20 -54.73
N ASP A 312 31.75 -11.80 -55.63
CA ASP A 312 33.22 -11.92 -55.50
C ASP A 312 33.90 -10.54 -55.47
N LYS A 313 33.45 -9.59 -56.32
CA LYS A 313 33.93 -8.20 -56.28
C LYS A 313 33.58 -7.48 -54.98
N ALA A 314 32.35 -7.66 -54.49
CA ALA A 314 31.92 -7.08 -53.21
C ALA A 314 32.64 -7.69 -52.02
N GLU A 315 32.93 -8.98 -52.04
CA GLU A 315 33.71 -9.69 -51.02
C GLU A 315 35.16 -9.19 -50.97
N GLN A 316 35.82 -9.07 -52.12
CA GLN A 316 37.20 -8.56 -52.19
C GLN A 316 37.34 -7.10 -51.74
N SER A 317 36.28 -6.28 -52.00
CA SER A 317 36.28 -4.87 -51.60
C SER A 317 35.86 -4.61 -50.16
N GLY A 318 35.38 -5.63 -49.40
CA GLY A 318 34.85 -5.47 -48.04
C GLY A 318 33.61 -4.59 -47.95
N SER A 319 32.92 -4.40 -49.07
CA SER A 319 31.75 -3.51 -49.17
C SER A 319 30.50 -4.11 -48.55
N SER A 320 29.66 -3.26 -47.95
CA SER A 320 28.30 -3.62 -47.46
C SER A 320 27.40 -4.17 -48.59
N ALA A 321 27.74 -3.87 -49.88
CA ALA A 321 27.09 -4.43 -51.06
C ALA A 321 27.18 -5.97 -51.16
N LYS A 322 28.09 -6.62 -50.41
CA LYS A 322 28.23 -8.08 -50.33
C LYS A 322 26.91 -8.78 -49.96
N TYR A 323 26.13 -8.22 -49.04
CA TYR A 323 24.85 -8.82 -48.62
C TYR A 323 23.81 -8.80 -49.73
N LEU A 324 23.72 -7.69 -50.48
CA LEU A 324 22.82 -7.55 -51.62
C LEU A 324 23.24 -8.51 -52.76
N ALA A 325 24.54 -8.55 -53.12
CA ALA A 325 25.07 -9.44 -54.11
C ALA A 325 24.85 -10.92 -53.76
N ARG A 326 25.02 -11.29 -52.48
CA ARG A 326 24.73 -12.64 -51.99
C ARG A 326 23.25 -13.02 -52.15
N SER A 327 22.31 -12.09 -51.81
CA SER A 327 20.88 -12.31 -52.00
C SER A 327 20.53 -12.53 -53.48
N GLN A 328 21.07 -11.71 -54.36
CA GLN A 328 20.86 -11.84 -55.81
C GLN A 328 21.40 -13.19 -56.33
N LEU A 329 22.58 -13.61 -55.88
CA LEU A 329 23.16 -14.90 -56.24
C LEU A 329 22.28 -16.08 -55.78
N LEU A 330 21.79 -16.04 -54.56
CA LEU A 330 20.90 -17.09 -54.05
C LEU A 330 19.60 -17.19 -54.82
N LYS A 331 19.03 -16.07 -55.22
CA LYS A 331 17.82 -16.02 -56.08
C LYS A 331 18.04 -16.62 -57.44
N ALA A 332 19.16 -16.22 -58.10
CA ALA A 332 19.54 -16.76 -59.38
C ALA A 332 19.79 -18.28 -59.35
N GLN A 333 20.49 -18.77 -58.32
CA GLN A 333 20.73 -20.20 -58.08
C GLN A 333 19.43 -20.98 -57.86
N GLN A 334 18.50 -20.43 -57.07
CA GLN A 334 17.22 -21.05 -56.84
C GLN A 334 16.37 -21.16 -58.11
N LEU A 335 16.35 -20.10 -58.95
CA LEU A 335 15.67 -20.13 -60.22
C LEU A 335 16.27 -21.13 -61.17
N GLU A 336 17.63 -21.23 -61.23
CA GLU A 336 18.36 -22.21 -62.03
C GLU A 336 17.99 -23.64 -61.60
N GLU A 337 18.00 -23.93 -60.29
CA GLU A 337 17.68 -25.27 -59.77
C GLU A 337 16.23 -25.68 -60.10
N VAL A 338 15.28 -24.78 -59.83
CA VAL A 338 13.85 -25.04 -60.11
C VAL A 338 13.59 -25.25 -61.60
N ALA A 339 14.11 -24.36 -62.43
CA ALA A 339 13.95 -24.45 -63.87
C ALA A 339 14.61 -25.71 -64.45
N GLY A 340 15.81 -26.08 -63.92
CA GLY A 340 16.52 -27.27 -64.31
C GLY A 340 15.75 -28.55 -64.02
N LYS A 341 15.26 -28.73 -62.79
CA LYS A 341 14.48 -29.89 -62.40
C LYS A 341 13.15 -30.01 -63.14
N LEU A 342 12.43 -28.91 -63.32
CA LEU A 342 11.18 -28.92 -64.10
C LEU A 342 11.41 -29.23 -65.57
N LEU A 343 12.51 -28.76 -66.15
CA LEU A 343 12.87 -29.11 -67.55
C LEU A 343 13.24 -30.58 -67.68
N GLU A 344 13.91 -31.16 -66.69
CA GLU A 344 14.22 -32.62 -66.66
C GLU A 344 12.94 -33.46 -66.59
N ASP A 345 11.99 -33.07 -65.73
CA ASP A 345 10.66 -33.72 -65.64
C ASP A 345 9.93 -33.67 -67.02
N LYS A 346 9.91 -32.52 -67.66
CA LYS A 346 9.30 -32.38 -69.02
C LYS A 346 9.95 -33.27 -70.05
N LYS A 347 11.27 -33.43 -70.01
CA LYS A 347 12.04 -34.28 -70.95
C LYS A 347 11.87 -35.76 -70.66
N THR A 348 11.75 -36.14 -69.40
CA THR A 348 11.62 -37.56 -68.98
C THR A 348 10.17 -38.03 -68.91
N GLY A 349 9.20 -37.13 -69.02
CA GLY A 349 7.78 -37.43 -68.83
C GLY A 349 7.41 -37.71 -67.34
N SER A 350 8.27 -37.29 -66.40
CA SER A 350 8.01 -37.33 -64.98
C SER A 350 7.17 -36.13 -64.54
N THR A 351 6.46 -36.23 -63.40
CA THR A 351 5.77 -35.11 -62.74
C THR A 351 6.30 -34.88 -61.34
N ALA A 352 7.33 -35.61 -60.93
CA ALA A 352 7.78 -35.62 -59.53
C ALA A 352 8.23 -34.23 -59.05
N ALA A 353 9.07 -33.51 -59.80
CA ALA A 353 9.49 -32.19 -59.43
C ALA A 353 8.33 -31.15 -59.52
N PHE A 354 7.45 -31.34 -60.53
CA PHE A 354 6.26 -30.48 -60.68
C PHE A 354 5.31 -30.62 -59.47
N ASP A 355 5.03 -31.84 -59.03
CA ASP A 355 4.16 -32.10 -57.90
C ASP A 355 4.80 -31.62 -56.58
N GLU A 356 6.12 -31.81 -56.43
CA GLU A 356 6.89 -31.31 -55.27
C GLU A 356 6.83 -29.77 -55.17
N TYR A 357 7.17 -29.06 -56.27
CA TYR A 357 7.18 -27.60 -56.26
C TYR A 357 5.78 -26.99 -56.19
N ASN A 358 4.75 -27.65 -56.70
CA ASN A 358 3.36 -27.24 -56.51
C ASN A 358 2.93 -27.37 -55.03
N GLY A 359 3.35 -28.43 -54.35
CA GLY A 359 3.15 -28.59 -52.92
C GLY A 359 3.87 -27.52 -52.08
N GLN A 360 5.14 -27.23 -52.41
CA GLN A 360 5.89 -26.16 -51.76
C GLN A 360 5.27 -24.77 -52.02
N LEU A 361 4.76 -24.50 -53.23
CA LEU A 361 4.07 -23.26 -53.56
C LEU A 361 2.83 -23.06 -52.71
N ALA A 362 1.95 -24.08 -52.63
CA ALA A 362 0.72 -24.01 -51.85
C ALA A 362 1.03 -23.76 -50.35
N ALA A 363 1.99 -24.49 -49.80
CA ALA A 363 2.41 -24.32 -48.39
C ALA A 363 2.98 -22.92 -48.13
N ALA A 364 3.83 -22.39 -49.03
CA ALA A 364 4.41 -21.06 -48.89
C ALA A 364 3.35 -19.95 -49.04
N GLU A 365 2.37 -20.11 -49.91
CA GLU A 365 1.26 -19.15 -50.04
C GLU A 365 0.40 -19.07 -48.78
N ASP A 366 0.08 -20.24 -48.19
CA ASP A 366 -0.66 -20.32 -46.92
C ASP A 366 0.13 -19.69 -45.76
N GLU A 367 1.43 -19.95 -45.66
CA GLU A 367 2.33 -19.37 -44.66
C GLU A 367 2.42 -17.83 -44.79
N ILE A 368 2.62 -17.33 -46.02
CA ILE A 368 2.64 -15.88 -46.30
C ILE A 368 1.30 -15.23 -45.98
N ALA A 369 0.18 -15.86 -46.34
CA ALA A 369 -1.15 -15.34 -46.02
C ALA A 369 -1.39 -15.28 -44.51
N GLY A 370 -0.93 -16.29 -43.79
CA GLY A 370 -0.94 -16.32 -42.34
C GLY A 370 -0.10 -15.20 -41.74
N ALA A 371 1.16 -15.08 -42.16
CA ALA A 371 2.09 -14.05 -41.68
C ALA A 371 1.61 -12.61 -41.98
N LYS A 372 1.06 -12.36 -43.18
CA LYS A 372 0.46 -11.05 -43.50
C LYS A 372 -0.72 -10.74 -42.58
N LYS A 373 -1.59 -11.70 -42.34
CA LYS A 373 -2.74 -11.54 -41.47
C LYS A 373 -2.31 -11.29 -40.00
N GLU A 374 -1.28 -11.96 -39.55
CA GLU A 374 -0.72 -11.73 -38.23
C GLU A 374 -0.10 -10.34 -38.13
N LEU A 375 0.68 -9.92 -39.09
CA LEU A 375 1.29 -8.58 -39.13
C LEU A 375 0.24 -7.48 -39.16
N GLU A 376 -0.83 -7.63 -39.95
CA GLU A 376 -1.96 -6.68 -39.99
C GLU A 376 -2.75 -6.66 -38.65
N ALA A 377 -2.79 -7.77 -37.93
CA ALA A 377 -3.45 -7.88 -36.64
C ALA A 377 -2.63 -7.27 -35.49
N VAL A 378 -1.32 -7.09 -35.66
CA VAL A 378 -0.45 -6.48 -34.66
C VAL A 378 -0.77 -4.99 -34.55
N LYS A 379 -1.34 -4.62 -33.41
CA LYS A 379 -1.64 -3.21 -33.09
C LYS A 379 -0.38 -2.53 -32.57
N THR A 380 -0.36 -1.19 -32.66
CA THR A 380 0.64 -0.37 -31.98
C THR A 380 0.75 -0.78 -30.51
N PRO A 381 1.96 -0.78 -29.91
CA PRO A 381 2.14 -1.16 -28.52
C PRO A 381 1.24 -0.36 -27.59
N ALA A 382 0.63 -1.03 -26.62
CA ALA A 382 -0.07 -0.38 -25.53
C ALA A 382 0.91 -0.22 -24.36
N PHE A 383 0.85 0.94 -23.74
CA PHE A 383 1.67 1.30 -22.60
C PHE A 383 0.82 1.41 -21.36
N TYR A 384 1.36 0.95 -20.22
CA TYR A 384 0.69 1.00 -18.93
C TYR A 384 1.68 1.56 -17.92
N GLN A 385 1.23 2.58 -17.21
CA GLN A 385 1.94 3.18 -16.09
C GLN A 385 1.07 3.06 -14.85
N TYR A 386 1.64 2.62 -13.75
CA TYR A 386 0.97 2.52 -12.45
C TYR A 386 1.85 3.16 -11.39
N ASP A 387 1.30 4.07 -10.60
CA ASP A 387 1.93 4.54 -9.37
C ASP A 387 1.71 3.53 -8.22
N ARG A 388 2.20 3.83 -7.01
CA ARG A 388 2.03 2.95 -5.84
C ARG A 388 0.57 2.71 -5.48
N PHE A 389 -0.30 3.75 -5.65
CA PHE A 389 -1.72 3.67 -5.32
C PHE A 389 -2.50 2.82 -6.31
N GLU A 390 -2.08 2.81 -7.56
CA GLU A 390 -2.69 2.04 -8.63
C GLU A 390 -2.12 0.61 -8.70
N ALA A 391 -0.84 0.46 -8.40
CA ALA A 391 -0.16 -0.84 -8.40
C ALA A 391 -0.55 -1.72 -7.21
N SER A 392 -1.01 -1.14 -6.09
CA SER A 392 -1.42 -1.88 -4.90
C SER A 392 -2.63 -1.23 -4.22
N SER A 393 -3.78 -1.89 -4.27
CA SER A 393 -5.00 -1.47 -3.56
C SER A 393 -4.79 -1.41 -2.04
N ASP A 394 -3.93 -2.27 -1.51
CA ASP A 394 -3.59 -2.33 -0.08
C ASP A 394 -2.87 -1.06 0.40
N TYR A 395 -2.05 -0.46 -0.46
CA TYR A 395 -1.36 0.80 -0.16
C TYR A 395 -2.37 1.93 0.09
N SER A 396 -3.36 2.07 -0.76
CA SER A 396 -4.44 3.07 -0.61
C SER A 396 -5.35 2.75 0.57
N SER A 397 -5.62 1.47 0.84
CA SER A 397 -6.44 0.99 1.96
C SER A 397 -5.79 1.28 3.30
N PHE A 398 -4.47 1.05 3.43
CA PHE A 398 -3.70 1.37 4.63
C PHE A 398 -3.79 2.87 4.97
N TYR A 399 -3.60 3.72 3.97
CA TYR A 399 -3.74 5.17 4.17
C TYR A 399 -5.16 5.57 4.58
N GLY A 400 -6.17 4.97 3.95
CA GLY A 400 -7.58 5.18 4.32
C GLY A 400 -7.87 4.77 5.77
N ASP A 401 -7.28 3.67 6.25
CA ASP A 401 -7.42 3.23 7.63
C ASP A 401 -6.70 4.16 8.60
N ALA A 402 -5.50 4.63 8.27
CA ALA A 402 -4.80 5.65 9.06
C ALA A 402 -5.61 6.96 9.16
N GLN A 403 -6.26 7.40 8.07
CA GLN A 403 -7.14 8.57 8.08
C GLN A 403 -8.41 8.37 8.94
N LYS A 404 -8.97 7.16 8.99
CA LYS A 404 -10.10 6.83 9.89
C LYS A 404 -9.68 7.00 11.34
N VAL A 405 -8.47 6.54 11.72
CA VAL A 405 -7.90 6.74 13.06
C VAL A 405 -7.74 8.22 13.38
N ASP A 406 -7.22 9.04 12.44
CA ASP A 406 -7.11 10.50 12.65
C ASP A 406 -8.47 11.19 12.81
N SER A 407 -9.48 10.73 12.06
CA SER A 407 -10.85 11.25 12.18
C SER A 407 -11.43 10.98 13.57
N ILE A 408 -11.19 9.79 14.12
CA ILE A 408 -11.53 9.44 15.50
C ILE A 408 -10.73 10.32 16.46
N ALA A 409 -9.43 10.50 16.21
CA ALA A 409 -8.53 11.32 17.02
C ALA A 409 -8.90 12.81 17.06
N LYS A 410 -9.66 13.32 16.11
CA LYS A 410 -10.16 14.71 16.10
C LYS A 410 -11.38 14.92 17.01
N VAL A 411 -12.24 13.94 17.12
CA VAL A 411 -13.55 14.07 17.79
C VAL A 411 -13.52 13.56 19.23
N PHE A 412 -13.05 12.35 19.44
CA PHE A 412 -13.11 11.68 20.76
C PHE A 412 -12.35 12.42 21.88
N PRO A 413 -11.13 12.93 21.64
CA PRO A 413 -10.39 13.59 22.70
C PRO A 413 -11.06 14.86 23.23
N VAL A 414 -11.85 15.55 22.41
CA VAL A 414 -12.58 16.74 22.82
C VAL A 414 -13.59 16.38 23.92
N PHE A 415 -14.28 15.24 23.78
CA PHE A 415 -15.20 14.74 24.79
C PHE A 415 -14.49 14.41 26.11
N PHE A 416 -13.32 13.75 26.05
CA PHE A 416 -12.53 13.45 27.26
C PHE A 416 -12.08 14.70 27.99
N ILE A 417 -11.61 15.71 27.26
CA ILE A 417 -11.23 17.01 27.86
C ILE A 417 -12.44 17.68 28.50
N LEU A 418 -13.60 17.67 27.86
CA LEU A 418 -14.82 18.23 28.43
C LEU A 418 -15.26 17.48 29.70
N VAL A 419 -15.21 16.16 29.70
CA VAL A 419 -15.52 15.33 30.88
C VAL A 419 -14.52 15.59 31.99
N ALA A 420 -13.23 15.64 31.69
CA ALA A 420 -12.18 15.93 32.66
C ALA A 420 -12.37 17.33 33.30
N ALA A 421 -12.67 18.34 32.48
CA ALA A 421 -12.95 19.70 32.95
C ALA A 421 -14.21 19.74 33.83
N LEU A 422 -15.27 19.01 33.47
CA LEU A 422 -16.51 18.91 34.22
C LEU A 422 -16.32 18.24 35.58
N VAL A 423 -15.60 17.12 35.61
CA VAL A 423 -15.28 16.38 36.86
C VAL A 423 -14.37 17.24 37.74
N CYS A 424 -13.36 17.89 37.17
CA CYS A 424 -12.50 18.82 37.90
C CYS A 424 -13.30 19.99 38.49
N LEU A 425 -14.16 20.62 37.69
CA LEU A 425 -15.04 21.71 38.13
C LEU A 425 -15.95 21.27 39.27
N THR A 426 -16.56 20.07 39.16
CA THR A 426 -17.46 19.53 40.20
C THR A 426 -16.72 19.24 41.51
N THR A 427 -15.58 18.57 41.42
CA THR A 427 -14.73 18.21 42.57
C THR A 427 -14.21 19.46 43.28
N MET A 428 -13.71 20.43 42.50
CA MET A 428 -13.17 21.66 43.05
C MET A 428 -14.26 22.59 43.62
N THR A 429 -15.41 22.68 42.97
CA THR A 429 -16.56 23.44 43.50
C THR A 429 -16.98 22.86 44.85
N ARG A 430 -17.07 21.54 44.98
CA ARG A 430 -17.39 20.84 46.24
C ARG A 430 -16.34 21.11 47.29
N MET A 431 -15.04 21.03 46.98
CA MET A 431 -13.93 21.31 47.90
C MET A 431 -13.97 22.73 48.40
N VAL A 432 -14.17 23.71 47.52
CA VAL A 432 -14.27 25.14 47.88
C VAL A 432 -15.51 25.41 48.75
N GLU A 433 -16.64 24.78 48.45
CA GLU A 433 -17.88 24.89 49.28
C GLU A 433 -17.70 24.29 50.67
N GLU A 434 -17.03 23.15 50.83
CA GLU A 434 -16.77 22.51 52.11
C GLU A 434 -15.78 23.34 52.99
N GLN A 435 -14.80 23.96 52.36
CA GLN A 435 -13.81 24.82 53.02
C GLN A 435 -14.23 26.28 53.15
N ARG A 436 -15.50 26.60 52.92
CA ARG A 436 -16.03 27.95 52.94
C ARG A 436 -15.73 28.73 54.22
N THR A 437 -15.83 28.09 55.38
CA THR A 437 -15.50 28.69 56.68
C THR A 437 -14.03 29.07 56.77
N GLN A 438 -13.12 28.19 56.31
CA GLN A 438 -11.67 28.48 56.29
C GLN A 438 -11.36 29.64 55.34
N ILE A 439 -12.01 29.68 54.16
CA ILE A 439 -11.89 30.81 53.21
C ILE A 439 -12.34 32.12 53.88
N GLY A 440 -13.44 32.08 54.64
CA GLY A 440 -13.95 33.22 55.40
C GLY A 440 -12.94 33.69 56.44
N THR A 441 -12.31 32.77 57.17
CA THR A 441 -11.26 33.08 58.14
C THR A 441 -10.02 33.69 57.50
N TYR A 442 -9.54 33.13 56.36
CA TYR A 442 -8.41 33.73 55.66
C TYR A 442 -8.70 35.14 55.16
N LYS A 443 -9.91 35.40 54.66
CA LYS A 443 -10.33 36.75 54.25
C LYS A 443 -10.42 37.71 55.44
N ALA A 444 -10.94 37.24 56.60
CA ALA A 444 -10.98 38.03 57.84
C ALA A 444 -9.58 38.38 58.34
N LEU A 445 -8.59 37.52 58.14
CA LEU A 445 -7.18 37.74 58.45
C LEU A 445 -6.46 38.60 57.42
N GLY A 446 -7.16 39.13 56.39
CA GLY A 446 -6.60 40.08 55.40
C GLY A 446 -5.90 39.42 54.20
N TYR A 447 -6.07 38.10 53.98
CA TYR A 447 -5.54 37.47 52.76
C TYR A 447 -6.36 37.90 51.51
N SER A 448 -5.67 38.33 50.47
CA SER A 448 -6.34 38.67 49.23
C SER A 448 -6.97 37.47 48.53
N GLY A 449 -8.11 37.65 47.83
CA GLY A 449 -8.79 36.60 47.11
C GLY A 449 -7.89 35.84 46.13
N ALA A 450 -6.95 36.54 45.49
CA ALA A 450 -5.98 35.91 44.57
C ALA A 450 -5.03 34.94 45.28
N ARG A 451 -4.59 35.24 46.51
CA ARG A 451 -3.75 34.33 47.30
C ARG A 451 -4.51 33.10 47.77
N ILE A 452 -5.79 33.26 48.13
CA ILE A 452 -6.66 32.12 48.52
C ILE A 452 -6.94 31.26 47.28
N ALA A 453 -7.25 31.85 46.12
CA ALA A 453 -7.41 31.10 44.88
C ALA A 453 -6.13 30.38 44.48
N GLY A 454 -4.96 30.99 44.70
CA GLY A 454 -3.66 30.35 44.45
C GLY A 454 -3.41 29.07 45.18
N LYS A 455 -3.98 28.85 46.41
CA LYS A 455 -3.95 27.58 47.12
C LYS A 455 -4.64 26.45 46.32
N TYR A 456 -5.85 26.71 45.85
CA TYR A 456 -6.64 25.74 45.10
C TYR A 456 -6.11 25.51 43.69
N LEU A 457 -5.61 26.60 43.05
CA LEU A 457 -4.93 26.50 41.76
C LEU A 457 -3.68 25.63 41.83
N PHE A 458 -2.84 25.82 42.87
CA PHE A 458 -1.65 25.00 43.07
C PHE A 458 -2.00 23.51 43.25
N TYR A 459 -3.03 23.22 44.07
CA TYR A 459 -3.51 21.87 44.30
C TYR A 459 -3.94 21.20 42.99
N ALA A 460 -4.78 21.86 42.19
CA ALA A 460 -5.24 21.31 40.95
C ALA A 460 -4.16 21.26 39.85
N ALA A 461 -3.29 22.27 39.78
CA ALA A 461 -2.18 22.31 38.83
C ALA A 461 -1.18 21.16 39.07
N THR A 462 -0.88 20.86 40.37
CA THR A 462 0.01 19.72 40.68
C THR A 462 -0.61 18.38 40.31
N ALA A 463 -1.91 18.18 40.61
CA ALA A 463 -2.63 16.97 40.21
C ALA A 463 -2.71 16.84 38.67
N ALA A 464 -3.03 17.94 37.99
CA ALA A 464 -3.14 17.94 36.53
C ALA A 464 -1.79 17.74 35.84
N SER A 465 -0.73 18.41 36.31
CA SER A 465 0.61 18.27 35.72
C SER A 465 1.15 16.84 35.91
N ALA A 466 1.03 16.29 37.12
CA ALA A 466 1.45 14.90 37.36
C ALA A 466 0.62 13.91 36.54
N GLY A 467 -0.71 14.08 36.52
CA GLY A 467 -1.63 13.23 35.75
C GLY A 467 -1.36 13.31 34.24
N SER A 468 -1.20 14.50 33.70
CA SER A 468 -0.94 14.68 32.26
C SER A 468 0.43 14.16 31.82
N CYS A 469 1.50 14.43 32.58
CA CYS A 469 2.84 13.91 32.25
C CYS A 469 2.85 12.37 32.21
N ILE A 470 2.32 11.72 33.25
CA ILE A 470 2.25 10.25 33.30
C ILE A 470 1.27 9.74 32.24
N GLY A 471 0.12 10.40 32.08
CA GLY A 471 -0.89 10.05 31.10
C GLY A 471 -0.35 10.05 29.67
N VAL A 472 0.38 11.11 29.28
CA VAL A 472 1.00 11.19 27.95
C VAL A 472 2.00 10.07 27.73
N VAL A 473 2.91 9.82 28.69
CA VAL A 473 3.91 8.76 28.57
C VAL A 473 3.25 7.38 28.43
N VAL A 474 2.30 7.08 29.30
CA VAL A 474 1.57 5.79 29.28
C VAL A 474 0.71 5.67 28.02
N GLY A 475 0.04 6.76 27.63
CA GLY A 475 -0.83 6.80 26.46
C GLY A 475 -0.08 6.53 25.16
N LEU A 476 1.08 7.15 24.97
CA LEU A 476 1.93 6.97 23.79
C LEU A 476 2.51 5.55 23.67
N GLN A 477 2.71 4.86 24.80
CA GLN A 477 3.23 3.49 24.77
C GLN A 477 2.13 2.43 24.55
N ILE A 478 0.90 2.72 24.97
CA ILE A 478 -0.18 1.71 25.00
C ILE A 478 -1.09 1.87 23.77
N PHE A 479 -1.66 3.07 23.55
CA PHE A 479 -2.73 3.24 22.56
C PHE A 479 -2.27 3.06 21.11
N PRO A 480 -1.15 3.65 20.64
CA PRO A 480 -0.70 3.40 19.28
C PRO A 480 -0.47 1.93 18.99
N LYS A 481 0.15 1.19 19.92
CA LYS A 481 0.41 -0.25 19.74
C LYS A 481 -0.88 -1.07 19.71
N ILE A 482 -1.84 -0.81 20.60
CA ILE A 482 -3.13 -1.52 20.60
C ILE A 482 -3.91 -1.22 19.33
N ILE A 483 -4.05 0.05 18.96
CA ILE A 483 -4.81 0.45 17.78
C ILE A 483 -4.14 -0.13 16.53
N TYR A 484 -2.83 0.06 16.40
CA TYR A 484 -2.07 -0.48 15.28
C TYR A 484 -2.20 -2.01 15.18
N SER A 485 -2.07 -2.75 16.27
CA SER A 485 -2.22 -4.22 16.25
C SER A 485 -3.61 -4.67 15.77
N CYS A 486 -4.65 -3.86 16.02
CA CYS A 486 -6.00 -4.12 15.50
C CYS A 486 -6.10 -3.94 13.96
N TYR A 487 -5.33 -2.99 13.39
CA TYR A 487 -5.28 -2.76 11.95
C TYR A 487 -4.23 -3.63 11.27
N ASN A 488 -3.08 -3.88 11.90
CA ASN A 488 -1.98 -4.68 11.35
C ASN A 488 -2.33 -6.16 11.09
N ILE A 489 -3.46 -6.63 11.59
CA ILE A 489 -4.03 -7.93 11.18
C ILE A 489 -4.28 -7.98 9.66
N LEU A 490 -4.50 -6.84 9.02
CA LEU A 490 -4.77 -6.71 7.59
C LEU A 490 -3.50 -6.45 6.76
N TYR A 491 -2.36 -6.13 7.41
CA TYR A 491 -1.15 -5.67 6.72
C TYR A 491 0.11 -6.37 7.26
N ASN A 492 1.07 -6.61 6.38
CA ASN A 492 2.39 -7.18 6.71
C ASN A 492 3.43 -6.06 6.90
N ILE A 493 3.12 -5.07 7.72
CA ILE A 493 4.05 -3.99 8.06
C ILE A 493 4.67 -4.31 9.44
N PRO A 494 5.95 -3.97 9.70
CA PRO A 494 6.59 -4.17 11.00
C PRO A 494 5.83 -3.53 12.16
N ASP A 495 6.18 -3.88 13.39
CA ASP A 495 5.62 -3.28 14.59
C ASP A 495 5.81 -1.75 14.59
N ILE A 496 4.78 -1.04 15.07
CA ILE A 496 4.74 0.41 15.07
C ILE A 496 5.86 0.99 15.93
N ASP A 497 6.65 1.89 15.36
CA ASP A 497 7.53 2.79 16.08
C ASP A 497 6.73 4.02 16.54
N THR A 498 7.05 4.58 17.72
CA THR A 498 6.30 5.68 18.30
C THR A 498 7.18 6.93 18.52
N PRO A 499 7.65 7.57 17.44
CA PRO A 499 8.50 8.75 17.51
C PRO A 499 7.74 10.02 17.92
N PHE A 500 6.44 10.10 17.64
CA PHE A 500 5.63 11.29 17.86
C PHE A 500 5.46 11.61 19.35
N LYS A 501 5.84 12.84 19.77
CA LYS A 501 5.82 13.29 21.17
C LYS A 501 5.00 14.58 21.34
N PRO A 502 3.67 14.48 21.52
CA PRO A 502 2.79 15.65 21.60
C PRO A 502 2.89 16.36 22.97
N VAL A 503 4.05 16.91 23.31
CA VAL A 503 4.31 17.59 24.60
C VAL A 503 3.37 18.76 24.88
N TYR A 504 2.87 19.43 23.83
CA TYR A 504 1.92 20.53 23.98
C TYR A 504 0.61 20.14 24.66
N MET A 505 0.25 18.85 24.64
CA MET A 505 -0.98 18.35 25.29
C MET A 505 -0.95 18.48 26.81
N VAL A 506 0.24 18.32 27.41
CA VAL A 506 0.42 18.56 28.86
C VAL A 506 0.03 20.00 29.19
N LEU A 507 0.49 20.95 28.40
CA LEU A 507 0.21 22.37 28.62
C LEU A 507 -1.30 22.66 28.46
N CYS A 508 -1.93 22.15 27.41
CA CYS A 508 -3.37 22.32 27.16
C CYS A 508 -4.23 21.76 28.31
N SER A 509 -3.90 20.58 28.84
CA SER A 509 -4.64 19.97 29.95
C SER A 509 -4.51 20.75 31.25
N VAL A 510 -3.32 21.24 31.56
CA VAL A 510 -3.07 22.07 32.76
C VAL A 510 -3.82 23.40 32.66
N ILE A 511 -3.81 24.06 31.49
CA ILE A 511 -4.55 25.31 31.28
C ILE A 511 -6.06 25.07 31.44
N CYS A 512 -6.60 24.01 30.85
CA CYS A 512 -8.02 23.67 30.95
C CYS A 512 -8.44 23.40 32.39
N THR A 513 -7.67 22.60 33.13
CA THR A 513 -7.93 22.26 34.54
C THR A 513 -7.83 23.50 35.43
N CYS A 514 -6.80 24.32 35.25
CA CYS A 514 -6.63 25.57 36.02
C CYS A 514 -7.75 26.57 35.75
N SER A 515 -8.23 26.67 34.50
CA SER A 515 -9.35 27.54 34.13
C SER A 515 -10.66 27.12 34.82
N ALA A 516 -10.95 25.81 34.88
CA ALA A 516 -12.11 25.26 35.59
C ALA A 516 -12.05 25.55 37.09
N VAL A 517 -10.87 25.40 37.71
CA VAL A 517 -10.66 25.71 39.13
C VAL A 517 -10.79 27.20 39.42
N LEU A 518 -10.23 28.04 38.58
CA LEU A 518 -10.32 29.50 38.70
C LEU A 518 -11.79 29.95 38.66
N TYR A 519 -12.57 29.41 37.74
CA TYR A 519 -14.01 29.67 37.65
C TYR A 519 -14.74 29.27 38.93
N ALA A 520 -14.47 28.08 39.49
CA ALA A 520 -15.03 27.62 40.74
C ALA A 520 -14.68 28.54 41.93
N CYS A 521 -13.41 28.94 42.03
CA CYS A 521 -12.93 29.81 43.11
C CYS A 521 -13.52 31.23 43.01
N ILE A 522 -13.56 31.86 41.84
CA ILE A 522 -14.06 33.25 41.66
C ILE A 522 -15.50 33.36 42.18
N LYS A 523 -16.33 32.36 41.95
CA LYS A 523 -17.72 32.38 42.36
C LYS A 523 -17.90 32.46 43.87
N GLU A 524 -17.14 31.68 44.67
CA GLU A 524 -17.23 31.71 46.14
C GLU A 524 -16.40 32.89 46.75
N LEU A 525 -15.28 33.25 46.11
CA LEU A 525 -14.44 34.35 46.58
C LEU A 525 -15.05 35.75 46.41
N LYS A 526 -16.10 35.92 45.60
CA LYS A 526 -16.87 37.18 45.51
C LYS A 526 -17.72 37.44 46.77
N SER A 527 -17.99 36.43 47.60
CA SER A 527 -18.81 36.56 48.79
C SER A 527 -18.06 37.27 49.94
N GLN A 528 -18.76 38.01 50.80
CA GLN A 528 -18.19 38.72 51.96
C GLN A 528 -17.75 37.72 53.08
N PRO A 529 -16.72 38.00 53.86
CA PRO A 529 -16.25 37.12 54.95
C PRO A 529 -17.36 36.69 55.93
N SER A 530 -18.22 37.60 56.32
CA SER A 530 -19.36 37.35 57.22
C SER A 530 -20.38 36.35 56.65
N GLN A 531 -20.55 36.35 55.34
CA GLN A 531 -21.46 35.42 54.63
C GLN A 531 -20.78 34.05 54.45
N LEU A 532 -19.45 33.99 54.34
CA LEU A 532 -18.70 32.76 54.18
C LEU A 532 -18.64 31.94 55.49
N MET A 533 -18.62 32.63 56.63
CA MET A 533 -18.62 32.01 57.96
C MET A 533 -19.97 31.47 58.43
N ARG A 534 -21.06 31.84 57.77
CA ARG A 534 -22.43 31.34 58.09
C ARG A 534 -22.78 30.15 57.23
N PRO A 535 -23.46 29.12 57.78
CA PRO A 535 -24.00 28.03 56.98
C PRO A 535 -24.90 28.57 55.87
N LYS A 536 -24.80 27.96 54.67
CA LYS A 536 -25.71 28.35 53.55
C LYS A 536 -27.14 28.09 53.98
N PRO A 537 -28.04 29.10 53.89
CA PRO A 537 -29.45 28.88 54.15
C PRO A 537 -30.00 27.85 53.14
N PRO A 538 -30.91 26.97 53.55
CA PRO A 538 -31.53 26.02 52.66
C PRO A 538 -32.23 26.73 51.52
N GLN A 539 -32.02 26.25 50.28
CA GLN A 539 -32.67 26.86 49.11
C GLN A 539 -34.20 26.74 49.22
N ASN A 540 -34.88 27.86 48.98
CA ASN A 540 -36.36 27.89 49.00
C ASN A 540 -36.92 26.82 48.04
N GLY A 541 -37.85 26.03 48.57
CA GLY A 541 -38.50 24.93 47.83
C GLY A 541 -39.40 25.43 46.71
N ARG A 542 -38.86 25.56 45.49
CA ARG A 542 -39.67 25.79 44.30
C ARG A 542 -40.25 24.46 43.83
N ARG A 543 -41.51 24.46 43.37
CA ARG A 543 -42.16 23.30 42.75
C ARG A 543 -41.30 22.74 41.61
N VAL A 544 -41.12 21.43 41.59
CA VAL A 544 -40.33 20.74 40.60
C VAL A 544 -41.13 20.52 39.33
N LEU A 545 -40.55 20.54 38.17
CA LEU A 545 -41.22 20.35 36.88
C LEU A 545 -42.06 19.07 36.83
N LEU A 546 -41.58 17.97 37.46
CA LEU A 546 -42.34 16.71 37.55
C LEU A 546 -43.62 16.81 38.42
N GLU A 547 -43.67 17.75 39.38
CA GLU A 547 -44.86 18.04 40.19
C GLU A 547 -45.99 18.68 39.35
N ARG A 548 -45.69 19.24 38.18
CA ARG A 548 -46.68 19.80 37.25
C ARG A 548 -47.37 18.71 36.41
N VAL A 549 -46.76 17.49 36.35
CA VAL A 549 -47.31 16.36 35.61
C VAL A 549 -48.05 15.45 36.61
N ASN A 550 -49.29 15.78 36.93
CA ASN A 550 -50.08 15.12 37.95
C ASN A 550 -50.22 13.60 37.75
N PHE A 551 -50.25 13.14 36.48
CA PHE A 551 -50.39 11.72 36.16
C PHE A 551 -49.20 10.89 36.64
N ILE A 552 -47.98 11.40 36.50
CA ILE A 552 -46.76 10.72 36.94
C ILE A 552 -46.56 10.92 38.44
N TRP A 553 -46.77 12.14 38.96
CA TRP A 553 -46.56 12.50 40.33
C TRP A 553 -47.43 11.73 41.33
N ASN A 554 -48.73 11.49 40.98
CA ASN A 554 -49.62 10.75 41.87
C ASN A 554 -49.33 9.26 41.96
N ARG A 555 -48.65 8.69 40.98
CA ARG A 555 -48.23 7.27 40.98
C ARG A 555 -46.93 7.00 41.72
N LEU A 556 -46.17 8.02 42.08
CA LEU A 556 -44.93 7.88 42.79
C LEU A 556 -45.19 7.68 44.30
N ASP A 557 -44.48 6.73 44.89
CA ASP A 557 -44.45 6.52 46.36
C ASP A 557 -43.78 7.72 47.05
N PHE A 558 -43.98 7.88 48.36
CA PHE A 558 -43.44 8.97 49.16
C PHE A 558 -41.92 9.08 49.05
N LEU A 559 -41.20 7.93 49.11
CA LEU A 559 -39.73 7.89 49.00
C LEU A 559 -39.25 8.37 47.62
N ALA A 560 -39.94 7.95 46.58
CA ALA A 560 -39.67 8.38 45.19
C ALA A 560 -39.91 9.88 45.00
N LYS A 561 -41.02 10.43 45.58
CA LYS A 561 -41.29 11.87 45.57
C LYS A 561 -40.22 12.68 46.27
N VAL A 562 -39.73 12.23 47.43
CA VAL A 562 -38.63 12.89 48.15
C VAL A 562 -37.34 12.82 47.36
N THR A 563 -37.01 11.65 46.79
CA THR A 563 -35.80 11.45 45.94
C THR A 563 -35.81 12.35 44.72
N VAL A 564 -36.93 12.39 44.01
CA VAL A 564 -37.09 13.27 42.82
C VAL A 564 -36.97 14.74 43.18
N ARG A 565 -37.60 15.16 44.32
CA ARG A 565 -37.44 16.53 44.83
C ARG A 565 -35.99 16.85 45.16
N ASN A 566 -35.24 15.94 45.80
CA ASN A 566 -33.85 16.16 46.17
C ASN A 566 -32.94 16.19 44.91
N LEU A 567 -33.11 15.29 43.95
CA LEU A 567 -32.40 15.26 42.69
C LEU A 567 -32.59 16.55 41.89
N LEU A 568 -33.86 16.98 41.73
CA LEU A 568 -34.21 18.15 40.92
C LEU A 568 -33.99 19.49 41.66
N ARG A 569 -33.85 19.47 43.01
CA ARG A 569 -33.43 20.64 43.81
C ARG A 569 -31.98 21.03 43.48
N TYR A 570 -31.13 20.05 43.22
CA TYR A 570 -29.69 20.26 42.89
C TYR A 570 -29.44 20.03 41.40
N LYS A 571 -30.31 20.57 40.50
CA LYS A 571 -30.31 20.36 39.07
C LYS A 571 -28.90 20.41 38.44
N LYS A 572 -28.09 21.40 38.81
CA LYS A 572 -26.71 21.52 38.28
C LYS A 572 -25.86 20.31 38.57
N ARG A 573 -25.86 19.82 39.82
CA ARG A 573 -25.09 18.63 40.23
C ARG A 573 -25.61 17.37 39.55
N PHE A 574 -26.93 17.22 39.47
CA PHE A 574 -27.60 16.10 38.83
C PHE A 574 -27.23 16.02 37.33
N PHE A 575 -27.42 17.13 36.59
CA PHE A 575 -27.06 17.16 35.18
C PHE A 575 -25.53 16.98 34.94
N MET A 576 -24.67 17.57 35.76
CA MET A 576 -23.23 17.40 35.65
C MET A 576 -22.80 15.94 35.88
N THR A 577 -23.43 15.25 36.82
CA THR A 577 -23.16 13.81 37.06
C THR A 577 -23.65 12.95 35.90
N ILE A 578 -24.86 13.21 35.40
CA ILE A 578 -25.42 12.48 34.23
C ILE A 578 -24.54 12.67 33.00
N VAL A 579 -24.19 13.90 32.67
CA VAL A 579 -23.35 14.20 31.49
C VAL A 579 -21.97 13.55 31.63
N GLY A 580 -21.38 13.58 32.86
CA GLY A 580 -20.11 12.93 33.12
C GLY A 580 -20.15 11.40 32.94
N VAL A 581 -21.20 10.76 33.47
CA VAL A 581 -21.36 9.29 33.36
C VAL A 581 -21.77 8.88 31.95
N ALA A 582 -22.67 9.64 31.30
CA ALA A 582 -23.12 9.37 29.93
C ALA A 582 -22.00 9.55 28.92
N GLY A 583 -21.16 10.59 29.09
CA GLY A 583 -19.99 10.80 28.23
C GLY A 583 -19.01 9.62 28.32
N TYR A 584 -18.71 9.17 29.53
CA TYR A 584 -17.84 8.00 29.74
C TYR A 584 -18.45 6.70 29.18
N GLY A 585 -19.77 6.52 29.34
CA GLY A 585 -20.47 5.34 28.82
C GLY A 585 -20.52 5.30 27.29
N ALA A 586 -20.74 6.43 26.64
CA ALA A 586 -20.75 6.52 25.19
C ALA A 586 -19.38 6.19 24.57
N ASP A 587 -18.31 6.69 25.18
CA ASP A 587 -16.94 6.44 24.72
C ASP A 587 -16.54 4.97 24.90
N SER A 588 -16.88 4.36 26.04
CA SER A 588 -16.57 2.95 26.30
C SER A 588 -17.30 2.00 25.35
N HIS A 589 -18.56 2.26 25.04
CA HIS A 589 -19.33 1.44 24.11
C HIS A 589 -18.83 1.55 22.65
N GLY A 590 -18.43 2.72 22.20
CA GLY A 590 -17.84 2.90 20.85
C GLY A 590 -16.53 2.10 20.70
N PHE A 591 -15.64 2.20 21.66
CA PHE A 591 -14.36 1.48 21.65
C PHE A 591 -14.54 -0.05 21.72
N TRP A 592 -15.42 -0.56 22.58
CA TRP A 592 -15.72 -1.98 22.69
C TRP A 592 -16.43 -2.53 21.45
N PHE A 593 -17.33 -1.76 20.83
CA PHE A 593 -18.01 -2.17 19.60
C PHE A 593 -17.02 -2.35 18.46
N GLU A 594 -16.04 -1.47 18.33
CA GLU A 594 -15.01 -1.56 17.29
C GLU A 594 -14.09 -2.77 17.49
N ILE A 595 -13.68 -3.05 18.74
CA ILE A 595 -12.88 -4.23 19.08
C ILE A 595 -13.67 -5.52 18.82
N PHE A 596 -14.93 -5.59 19.25
CA PHE A 596 -15.80 -6.76 19.05
C PHE A 596 -16.10 -7.00 17.57
N TYR A 597 -16.33 -5.95 16.79
CA TYR A 597 -16.59 -6.06 15.35
C TYR A 597 -15.37 -6.65 14.62
N LYS A 598 -14.17 -6.22 14.97
CA LYS A 598 -12.92 -6.74 14.39
C LYS A 598 -12.63 -8.19 14.82
N ASP A 599 -12.88 -8.54 16.09
CA ASP A 599 -12.76 -9.93 16.54
C ASP A 599 -13.79 -10.85 15.85
N TYR A 600 -14.98 -10.34 15.57
CA TYR A 600 -15.98 -11.03 14.77
C TYR A 600 -15.54 -11.20 13.31
N CYS A 601 -15.03 -10.14 12.67
CA CYS A 601 -14.48 -10.22 11.32
C CYS A 601 -13.29 -11.19 11.23
N ARG A 602 -12.42 -11.21 12.23
CA ARG A 602 -11.30 -12.16 12.32
C ARG A 602 -11.78 -13.62 12.38
N LYS A 603 -12.83 -13.90 13.16
CA LYS A 603 -13.41 -15.25 13.25
C LYS A 603 -14.22 -15.65 12.03
N ALA A 604 -14.74 -14.70 11.27
CA ALA A 604 -15.45 -14.94 10.01
C ALA A 604 -14.51 -15.17 8.82
N ILE A 605 -13.24 -14.74 8.93
CA ILE A 605 -12.20 -14.91 7.91
C ILE A 605 -11.35 -16.16 8.18
N GLN A 606 -11.35 -16.68 9.41
CA GLN A 606 -10.82 -18.01 9.77
C GLN A 606 -11.83 -19.12 9.47
#